data_58f65ef98aedcdc7a68f8cdb6c78d2ae
#
_entry.id   58f65ef98aedcdc7a68f8cdb6c78d2ae
#
_cell.length_a   1.000
_cell.length_b   1.000
_cell.length_c   1.000
_cell.angle_alpha   90.00
_cell.angle_beta   90.00
_cell.angle_gamma   90.00
#
_symmetry.space_group_name_H-M   'P 1'
#
loop_
_entity.id
_entity.type
_entity.pdbx_description
1 polymer ?
#
loop_
_entity_poly.entity_id
_entity_poly.type
_entity_poly.pdbx_seq_one_letter_code
_entity_poly.pdbx_strand_id
1 'polypeptide(L)'
;MHPFKMLTTMGKVTIVIFVTAIIILALCSCSVLSKKSIWEKDDLSLFEYIFDKLSDKSDFGSDLSSLNEKEKVFMSMALLEQEVNNGGFDQYFLNLGGKYNDILVSSAEAIKAYDIAEICKKALAVYAEGSEQDEIIEELNEYDNAFYESKDAISNLCVQYAKENKKYFEL
;
A
#
# COMPACT_ATOMS: atom_id res chain seq x y z
N MET A 1 -75.50 14.00 1.31
CA MET A 1 -74.02 13.97 1.34
C MET A 1 -73.59 12.54 1.21
N HIS A 2 -72.87 12.16 0.16
CA HIS A 2 -72.58 10.76 -0.19
C HIS A 2 -71.39 10.21 0.61
N PRO A 3 -71.55 9.22 1.51
CA PRO A 3 -70.43 8.61 2.23
C PRO A 3 -69.46 7.82 1.32
N PHE A 4 -69.91 7.50 0.10
CA PHE A 4 -69.13 6.66 -0.82
C PHE A 4 -67.91 7.35 -1.47
N LYS A 5 -67.89 8.69 -1.56
CA LYS A 5 -66.75 9.45 -2.09
C LYS A 5 -65.56 9.54 -1.10
N MET A 6 -65.81 9.45 0.19
CA MET A 6 -64.79 9.58 1.20
C MET A 6 -63.93 8.29 1.33
N LEU A 7 -64.54 7.12 1.13
CA LEU A 7 -63.85 5.84 1.19
C LEU A 7 -62.87 5.61 0.01
N THR A 8 -63.19 6.14 -1.17
CA THR A 8 -62.33 6.03 -2.37
C THR A 8 -61.10 6.98 -2.28
N THR A 9 -61.21 8.11 -1.57
CA THR A 9 -60.10 9.03 -1.38
C THR A 9 -59.09 8.52 -0.37
N MET A 10 -59.57 7.92 0.74
CA MET A 10 -58.68 7.29 1.74
C MET A 10 -57.92 6.11 1.14
N GLY A 11 -58.55 5.27 0.32
CA GLY A 11 -57.84 4.16 -0.35
C GLY A 11 -56.75 4.62 -1.29
N LYS A 12 -56.98 5.70 -2.03
CA LYS A 12 -55.93 6.29 -2.94
C LYS A 12 -54.78 6.91 -2.20
N VAL A 13 -55.00 7.59 -1.07
CA VAL A 13 -53.96 8.15 -0.21
C VAL A 13 -53.11 7.04 0.40
N THR A 14 -53.77 5.95 0.87
CA THR A 14 -53.04 4.80 1.45
C THR A 14 -52.15 4.11 0.43
N ILE A 15 -52.62 3.93 -0.80
CA ILE A 15 -51.84 3.34 -1.90
C ILE A 15 -50.63 4.24 -2.27
N VAL A 16 -50.82 5.55 -2.34
CA VAL A 16 -49.73 6.47 -2.64
C VAL A 16 -48.63 6.44 -1.55
N ILE A 17 -49.05 6.37 -0.28
CA ILE A 17 -48.09 6.26 0.85
C ILE A 17 -47.33 4.93 0.79
N PHE A 18 -47.99 3.82 0.49
CA PHE A 18 -47.31 2.53 0.33
C PHE A 18 -46.35 2.49 -0.86
N VAL A 19 -46.72 3.07 -2.00
CA VAL A 19 -45.87 3.12 -3.18
C VAL A 19 -44.64 4.02 -2.95
N THR A 20 -44.84 5.16 -2.30
CA THR A 20 -43.71 6.04 -1.94
C THR A 20 -42.77 5.41 -0.92
N ALA A 21 -43.30 4.68 0.07
CA ALA A 21 -42.48 3.94 1.04
C ALA A 21 -41.65 2.81 0.38
N ILE A 22 -42.22 2.10 -0.60
CA ILE A 22 -41.51 1.08 -1.38
C ILE A 22 -40.41 1.71 -2.25
N ILE A 23 -40.69 2.85 -2.88
CA ILE A 23 -39.70 3.57 -3.70
C ILE A 23 -38.56 4.08 -2.83
N ILE A 24 -38.84 4.63 -1.64
CA ILE A 24 -37.82 5.08 -0.69
C ILE A 24 -36.97 3.90 -0.18
N LEU A 25 -37.58 2.75 0.12
CA LEU A 25 -36.87 1.52 0.49
C LEU A 25 -36.01 1.00 -0.66
N ALA A 26 -36.51 1.02 -1.89
CA ALA A 26 -35.76 0.61 -3.09
C ALA A 26 -34.59 1.57 -3.38
N LEU A 27 -34.77 2.88 -3.22
CA LEU A 27 -33.71 3.89 -3.38
C LEU A 27 -32.68 3.79 -2.24
N CYS A 28 -33.10 3.49 -1.01
CA CYS A 28 -32.19 3.25 0.11
C CYS A 28 -31.40 1.94 -0.07
N SER A 29 -31.99 0.91 -0.67
CA SER A 29 -31.31 -0.35 -1.02
C SER A 29 -30.34 -0.19 -2.19
N CYS A 30 -30.58 0.75 -3.11
CA CYS A 30 -29.71 1.03 -4.23
C CYS A 30 -28.49 1.90 -3.85
N SER A 31 -28.55 2.65 -2.74
CA SER A 31 -27.43 3.44 -2.23
C SER A 31 -26.46 2.63 -1.36
N VAL A 32 -26.77 1.39 -1.04
CA VAL A 32 -25.84 0.40 -0.50
C VAL A 32 -25.22 -0.43 -1.65
N LEU A 33 -24.83 0.22 -2.74
CA LEU A 33 -23.73 -0.27 -3.55
C LEU A 33 -22.51 -0.16 -2.64
N SER A 34 -22.18 -1.27 -1.96
CA SER A 34 -20.99 -1.44 -1.15
C SER A 34 -19.82 -0.86 -1.93
N LYS A 35 -19.28 0.29 -1.50
CA LYS A 35 -17.98 0.73 -2.00
C LYS A 35 -17.05 -0.43 -1.74
N LYS A 36 -16.62 -1.10 -2.81
CA LYS A 36 -15.69 -2.23 -2.71
C LYS A 36 -14.52 -1.76 -1.85
N SER A 37 -14.20 -2.51 -0.82
CA SER A 37 -13.10 -2.15 0.07
C SER A 37 -11.83 -2.05 -0.76
N ILE A 38 -10.98 -1.06 -0.47
CA ILE A 38 -9.66 -0.95 -1.09
C ILE A 38 -8.87 -2.28 -1.00
N TRP A 39 -9.06 -3.02 0.08
CA TRP A 39 -8.42 -4.30 0.34
C TRP A 39 -8.91 -5.46 -0.54
N GLU A 40 -9.92 -5.24 -1.38
CA GLU A 40 -10.45 -6.20 -2.37
C GLU A 40 -9.91 -5.94 -3.78
N LYS A 41 -9.01 -4.98 -3.96
CA LYS A 41 -8.30 -4.77 -5.20
C LYS A 41 -7.34 -5.95 -5.48
N ASP A 42 -6.97 -6.13 -6.74
CA ASP A 42 -5.83 -6.98 -7.08
C ASP A 42 -4.54 -6.43 -6.45
N ASP A 43 -3.54 -7.30 -6.32
CA ASP A 43 -2.36 -6.99 -5.53
C ASP A 43 -1.55 -5.81 -6.12
N LEU A 44 -1.44 -5.70 -7.44
CA LEU A 44 -0.75 -4.60 -8.08
C LEU A 44 -1.45 -3.26 -7.82
N SER A 45 -2.75 -3.19 -8.08
CA SER A 45 -3.55 -1.98 -7.82
C SER A 45 -3.58 -1.60 -6.33
N LEU A 46 -3.48 -2.58 -5.44
CA LEU A 46 -3.42 -2.31 -4.00
C LEU A 46 -2.04 -1.80 -3.59
N PHE A 47 -0.96 -2.38 -4.13
CA PHE A 47 0.40 -1.90 -3.91
C PHE A 47 0.54 -0.43 -4.34
N GLU A 48 0.18 -0.12 -5.58
CA GLU A 48 0.23 1.24 -6.12
C GLU A 48 -0.55 2.23 -5.26
N TYR A 49 -1.78 1.85 -4.86
CA TYR A 49 -2.60 2.73 -4.02
C TYR A 49 -1.98 2.99 -2.64
N ILE A 50 -1.44 1.96 -1.98
CA ILE A 50 -0.77 2.12 -0.68
C ILE A 50 0.48 2.97 -0.84
N PHE A 51 1.29 2.68 -1.86
CA PHE A 51 2.51 3.43 -2.14
C PHE A 51 2.23 4.91 -2.37
N ASP A 52 1.24 5.25 -3.21
CA ASP A 52 0.83 6.64 -3.46
C ASP A 52 0.42 7.34 -2.15
N LYS A 53 -0.41 6.68 -1.32
CA LYS A 53 -0.88 7.26 -0.06
C LYS A 53 0.25 7.50 0.94
N LEU A 54 1.18 6.55 1.05
CA LEU A 54 2.33 6.70 1.93
C LEU A 54 3.35 7.70 1.39
N SER A 55 3.51 7.79 0.08
CA SER A 55 4.33 8.82 -0.57
C SER A 55 3.81 10.21 -0.29
N ASP A 56 2.52 10.45 -0.48
CA ASP A 56 1.86 11.72 -0.14
C ASP A 56 2.04 12.05 1.35
N LYS A 57 1.88 11.06 2.24
CA LYS A 57 1.97 11.22 3.69
C LYS A 57 3.39 11.54 4.17
N SER A 58 4.41 11.00 3.50
CA SER A 58 5.82 11.08 3.91
C SER A 58 6.69 11.99 3.04
N ASP A 59 6.08 12.83 2.21
CA ASP A 59 6.81 13.64 1.24
C ASP A 59 7.79 12.78 0.43
N PHE A 60 7.23 11.79 -0.28
CA PHE A 60 7.96 10.79 -1.07
C PHE A 60 9.05 10.03 -0.28
N GLY A 61 8.74 9.68 0.97
CA GLY A 61 9.67 8.95 1.83
C GLY A 61 10.75 9.81 2.49
N SER A 62 10.69 11.13 2.35
CA SER A 62 11.66 12.02 2.98
C SER A 62 11.37 12.30 4.45
N ASP A 63 10.10 12.25 4.88
CA ASP A 63 9.66 12.39 6.27
C ASP A 63 9.18 11.10 6.89
N LEU A 64 10.10 10.32 7.47
CA LEU A 64 9.78 9.08 8.18
C LEU A 64 8.98 9.29 9.46
N SER A 65 8.97 10.49 10.03
CA SER A 65 8.28 10.76 11.29
C SER A 65 6.76 10.76 11.11
N SER A 66 6.28 10.99 9.89
CA SER A 66 4.88 10.96 9.52
C SER A 66 4.29 9.54 9.45
N LEU A 67 5.16 8.52 9.29
CA LEU A 67 4.78 7.12 9.13
C LEU A 67 4.84 6.36 10.45
N ASN A 68 3.86 5.48 10.70
CA ASN A 68 3.97 4.49 11.76
C ASN A 68 4.91 3.33 11.37
N GLU A 69 5.28 2.47 12.34
CA GLU A 69 6.28 1.41 12.13
C GLU A 69 5.90 0.41 11.03
N LYS A 70 4.60 0.16 10.80
CA LYS A 70 4.15 -0.75 9.73
C LYS A 70 4.20 -0.09 8.36
N GLU A 71 3.88 1.18 8.30
CA GLU A 71 4.00 2.00 7.10
C GLU A 71 5.46 2.20 6.69
N LYS A 72 6.38 2.39 7.68
CA LYS A 72 7.82 2.47 7.41
C LYS A 72 8.37 1.20 6.78
N VAL A 73 7.96 0.03 7.26
CA VAL A 73 8.33 -1.26 6.67
C VAL A 73 7.91 -1.33 5.20
N PHE A 74 6.64 -1.04 4.91
CA PHE A 74 6.13 -1.04 3.53
C PHE A 74 6.92 -0.06 2.66
N MET A 75 7.08 1.18 3.12
CA MET A 75 7.72 2.25 2.36
C MET A 75 9.21 1.96 2.12
N SER A 76 9.93 1.44 3.13
CA SER A 76 11.33 1.02 3.01
C SER A 76 11.51 0.00 1.88
N MET A 77 10.63 -1.00 1.82
CA MET A 77 10.74 -2.07 0.82
C MET A 77 10.29 -1.63 -0.58
N ALA A 78 9.26 -0.81 -0.66
CA ALA A 78 8.79 -0.25 -1.93
C ALA A 78 9.84 0.67 -2.57
N LEU A 79 10.48 1.53 -1.77
CA LEU A 79 11.57 2.39 -2.24
C LEU A 79 12.83 1.60 -2.59
N LEU A 80 13.17 0.55 -1.83
CA LEU A 80 14.27 -0.34 -2.19
C LEU A 80 14.04 -0.94 -3.59
N GLU A 81 12.87 -1.55 -3.82
CA GLU A 81 12.53 -2.16 -5.11
C GLU A 81 12.59 -1.16 -6.25
N GLN A 82 12.06 0.06 -6.03
CA GLN A 82 12.09 1.13 -7.01
C GLN A 82 13.52 1.57 -7.34
N GLU A 83 14.33 1.87 -6.34
CA GLU A 83 15.67 2.45 -6.55
C GLU A 83 16.66 1.42 -7.11
N VAL A 84 16.64 0.18 -6.61
CA VAL A 84 17.53 -0.87 -7.12
C VAL A 84 17.17 -1.25 -8.55
N ASN A 85 15.87 -1.36 -8.89
CA ASN A 85 15.47 -1.59 -10.28
C ASN A 85 15.80 -0.44 -11.24
N ASN A 86 15.95 0.77 -10.72
CA ASN A 86 16.28 1.97 -11.50
C ASN A 86 17.79 2.14 -11.74
N GLY A 87 18.63 1.78 -10.78
CA GLY A 87 20.08 2.02 -10.89
C GLY A 87 20.92 1.33 -9.82
N GLY A 88 20.42 0.22 -9.26
CA GLY A 88 21.16 -0.59 -8.30
C GLY A 88 21.19 -0.01 -6.88
N PHE A 89 21.93 -0.69 -6.01
CA PHE A 89 22.15 -0.26 -4.63
C PHE A 89 22.86 1.09 -4.54
N ASP A 90 23.72 1.44 -5.50
CA ASP A 90 24.35 2.75 -5.53
C ASP A 90 23.30 3.86 -5.62
N GLN A 91 22.33 3.73 -6.52
CA GLN A 91 21.21 4.67 -6.62
C GLN A 91 20.35 4.70 -5.36
N TYR A 92 20.08 3.54 -4.76
CA TYR A 92 19.35 3.46 -3.49
C TYR A 92 20.06 4.28 -2.39
N PHE A 93 21.36 4.07 -2.20
CA PHE A 93 22.11 4.79 -1.18
C PHE A 93 22.24 6.29 -1.49
N LEU A 94 22.45 6.66 -2.76
CA LEU A 94 22.54 8.04 -3.20
C LEU A 94 21.23 8.80 -2.96
N ASN A 95 20.11 8.26 -3.40
CA ASN A 95 18.83 8.96 -3.38
C ASN A 95 18.19 9.00 -1.99
N LEU A 96 18.32 7.93 -1.22
CA LEU A 96 17.70 7.85 0.10
C LEU A 96 18.61 8.32 1.24
N GLY A 97 19.92 8.55 0.95
CA GLY A 97 20.86 9.17 1.90
C GLY A 97 20.95 8.45 3.25
N GLY A 98 20.79 7.12 3.27
CA GLY A 98 20.87 6.31 4.48
C GLY A 98 19.65 6.33 5.39
N LYS A 99 18.60 7.08 5.07
CA LYS A 99 17.38 7.23 5.93
C LYS A 99 16.73 5.92 6.36
N TYR A 100 16.79 4.91 5.50
CA TYR A 100 16.17 3.61 5.73
C TYR A 100 17.17 2.52 6.16
N ASN A 101 18.48 2.81 6.19
CA ASN A 101 19.52 1.81 6.43
C ASN A 101 19.30 1.02 7.74
N ASP A 102 18.94 1.72 8.83
CA ASP A 102 18.74 1.10 10.14
C ASP A 102 17.57 0.10 10.18
N ILE A 103 16.60 0.25 9.28
CA ILE A 103 15.41 -0.60 9.25
C ILE A 103 15.34 -1.50 8.01
N LEU A 104 16.27 -1.39 7.06
CA LEU A 104 16.20 -2.06 5.77
C LEU A 104 16.12 -3.58 5.91
N VAL A 105 17.09 -4.18 6.62
CA VAL A 105 17.14 -5.63 6.83
C VAL A 105 15.92 -6.13 7.60
N SER A 106 15.58 -5.45 8.70
CA SER A 106 14.41 -5.83 9.51
C SER A 106 13.09 -5.65 8.76
N SER A 107 13.02 -4.71 7.82
CA SER A 107 11.85 -4.52 6.96
C SER A 107 11.71 -5.67 5.96
N ALA A 108 12.80 -6.10 5.34
CA ALA A 108 12.80 -7.27 4.46
C ALA A 108 12.37 -8.56 5.20
N GLU A 109 12.90 -8.78 6.41
CA GLU A 109 12.48 -9.88 7.26
C GLU A 109 11.00 -9.79 7.65
N ALA A 110 10.50 -8.59 7.97
CA ALA A 110 9.11 -8.38 8.37
C ALA A 110 8.11 -8.72 7.26
N ILE A 111 8.47 -8.48 5.98
CA ILE A 111 7.66 -8.91 4.84
C ILE A 111 7.95 -10.34 4.39
N LYS A 112 8.87 -11.06 5.06
CA LYS A 112 9.34 -12.42 4.75
C LYS A 112 10.17 -12.54 3.47
N ALA A 113 10.80 -11.46 3.03
CA ALA A 113 11.75 -11.41 1.91
C ALA A 113 13.16 -11.76 2.43
N TYR A 114 13.40 -13.02 2.75
CA TYR A 114 14.62 -13.43 3.46
C TYR A 114 15.88 -13.39 2.58
N ASP A 115 15.75 -13.72 1.29
CA ASP A 115 16.86 -13.60 0.34
C ASP A 115 17.27 -12.14 0.18
N ILE A 116 16.28 -11.24 0.04
CA ILE A 116 16.51 -9.79 -0.02
C ILE A 116 17.13 -9.26 1.29
N ALA A 117 16.71 -9.77 2.45
CA ALA A 117 17.30 -9.37 3.74
C ALA A 117 18.81 -9.65 3.80
N GLU A 118 19.25 -10.83 3.34
CA GLU A 118 20.67 -11.19 3.29
C GLU A 118 21.44 -10.36 2.26
N ILE A 119 20.85 -10.07 1.11
CA ILE A 119 21.44 -9.18 0.09
C ILE A 119 21.61 -7.77 0.66
N CYS A 120 20.56 -7.19 1.24
CA CYS A 120 20.60 -5.86 1.84
C CYS A 120 21.66 -5.76 2.95
N LYS A 121 21.79 -6.78 3.79
CA LYS A 121 22.79 -6.82 4.86
C LYS A 121 24.21 -6.72 4.31
N LYS A 122 24.50 -7.42 3.20
CA LYS A 122 25.82 -7.38 2.55
C LYS A 122 26.04 -6.02 1.85
N ALA A 123 25.07 -5.53 1.09
CA ALA A 123 25.16 -4.23 0.44
C ALA A 123 25.38 -3.09 1.44
N LEU A 124 24.68 -3.13 2.61
CA LEU A 124 24.91 -2.17 3.70
C LEU A 124 26.32 -2.26 4.28
N ALA A 125 26.93 -3.45 4.37
CA ALA A 125 28.29 -3.61 4.85
C ALA A 125 29.29 -2.94 3.90
N VAL A 126 29.18 -3.18 2.60
CA VAL A 126 29.98 -2.50 1.56
C VAL A 126 29.85 -0.99 1.65
N TYR A 127 28.63 -0.49 1.71
CA TYR A 127 28.35 0.94 1.82
C TYR A 127 28.96 1.57 3.09
N ALA A 128 28.97 0.83 4.22
CA ALA A 128 29.51 1.30 5.49
C ALA A 128 31.05 1.31 5.55
N GLU A 129 31.73 0.49 4.76
CA GLU A 129 33.20 0.42 4.71
C GLU A 129 33.83 1.67 4.11
N GLY A 130 33.07 2.47 3.32
CA GLY A 130 33.46 3.81 2.90
C GLY A 130 34.70 3.87 2.00
N SER A 131 34.89 2.84 1.15
CA SER A 131 35.93 2.82 0.10
C SER A 131 35.77 3.97 -0.92
N GLU A 132 36.69 4.11 -1.85
CA GLU A 132 36.51 5.08 -2.94
C GLU A 132 35.25 4.73 -3.76
N GLN A 133 34.54 5.75 -4.25
CA GLN A 133 33.22 5.60 -4.90
C GLN A 133 33.21 4.53 -6.01
N ASP A 134 34.26 4.48 -6.84
CA ASP A 134 34.32 3.53 -7.95
C ASP A 134 34.48 2.07 -7.47
N GLU A 135 35.19 1.83 -6.36
CA GLU A 135 35.33 0.50 -5.75
C GLU A 135 34.01 0.03 -5.14
N ILE A 136 33.29 0.92 -4.44
CA ILE A 136 31.98 0.62 -3.86
C ILE A 136 30.98 0.19 -4.95
N ILE A 137 30.94 0.94 -6.07
CA ILE A 137 30.02 0.64 -7.18
C ILE A 137 30.32 -0.74 -7.76
N GLU A 138 31.60 -1.11 -7.96
CA GLU A 138 31.96 -2.42 -8.50
C GLU A 138 31.53 -3.56 -7.55
N GLU A 139 31.71 -3.42 -6.25
CA GLU A 139 31.26 -4.39 -5.28
C GLU A 139 29.72 -4.49 -5.17
N LEU A 140 29.01 -3.36 -5.25
CA LEU A 140 27.55 -3.33 -5.23
C LEU A 140 26.90 -4.02 -6.43
N ASN A 141 27.56 -4.04 -7.60
CA ASN A 141 27.07 -4.73 -8.80
C ASN A 141 26.81 -6.24 -8.57
N GLU A 142 27.55 -6.90 -7.68
CA GLU A 142 27.28 -8.30 -7.33
C GLU A 142 25.93 -8.42 -6.62
N TYR A 143 25.60 -7.49 -5.73
CA TYR A 143 24.34 -7.50 -4.98
C TYR A 143 23.17 -7.03 -5.82
N ASP A 144 23.39 -6.16 -6.81
CA ASP A 144 22.38 -5.80 -7.81
C ASP A 144 21.96 -7.03 -8.62
N ASN A 145 22.93 -7.80 -9.10
CA ASN A 145 22.64 -9.05 -9.82
C ASN A 145 21.90 -10.05 -8.93
N ALA A 146 22.34 -10.22 -7.68
CA ALA A 146 21.66 -11.11 -6.74
C ALA A 146 20.22 -10.65 -6.44
N PHE A 147 19.99 -9.33 -6.37
CA PHE A 147 18.65 -8.76 -6.19
C PHE A 147 17.75 -9.07 -7.39
N TYR A 148 18.22 -8.88 -8.62
CA TYR A 148 17.45 -9.16 -9.84
C TYR A 148 17.17 -10.65 -10.03
N GLU A 149 18.03 -11.54 -9.53
CA GLU A 149 17.86 -12.99 -9.57
C GLU A 149 17.00 -13.54 -8.42
N SER A 150 16.71 -12.71 -7.41
CA SER A 150 15.92 -13.12 -6.25
C SER A 150 14.50 -13.51 -6.66
N LYS A 151 13.96 -14.51 -5.96
CA LYS A 151 12.57 -14.96 -6.12
C LYS A 151 11.59 -14.22 -5.22
N ASP A 152 12.10 -13.38 -4.34
CA ASP A 152 11.28 -12.57 -3.43
C ASP A 152 10.59 -11.45 -4.21
N ALA A 153 9.32 -11.63 -4.53
CA ALA A 153 8.50 -10.62 -5.19
C ALA A 153 8.10 -9.55 -4.16
N ILE A 154 8.96 -8.53 -3.97
CA ILE A 154 8.84 -7.53 -2.89
C ILE A 154 7.46 -6.86 -2.89
N SER A 155 6.98 -6.38 -4.03
CA SER A 155 5.67 -5.72 -4.13
C SER A 155 4.52 -6.63 -3.67
N ASN A 156 4.54 -7.93 -4.03
CA ASN A 156 3.54 -8.89 -3.57
C ASN A 156 3.64 -9.15 -2.06
N LEU A 157 4.86 -9.28 -1.53
CA LEU A 157 5.11 -9.49 -0.10
C LEU A 157 4.71 -8.26 0.72
N CYS A 158 4.95 -7.06 0.21
CA CYS A 158 4.47 -5.79 0.80
C CYS A 158 2.95 -5.76 0.89
N VAL A 159 2.24 -6.18 -0.16
CA VAL A 159 0.77 -6.25 -0.15
C VAL A 159 0.25 -7.26 0.86
N GLN A 160 0.86 -8.44 0.95
CA GLN A 160 0.48 -9.43 1.96
C GLN A 160 0.71 -8.90 3.38
N TYR A 161 1.86 -8.28 3.62
CA TYR A 161 2.17 -7.63 4.88
C TYR A 161 1.15 -6.54 5.24
N ALA A 162 0.77 -5.68 4.29
CA ALA A 162 -0.24 -4.66 4.51
C ALA A 162 -1.61 -5.28 4.82
N LYS A 163 -2.01 -6.35 4.12
CA LYS A 163 -3.25 -7.10 4.37
C LYS A 163 -3.28 -7.74 5.76
N GLU A 164 -2.17 -8.27 6.24
CA GLU A 164 -2.02 -8.82 7.60
C GLU A 164 -2.08 -7.73 8.69
N ASN A 165 -1.72 -6.49 8.33
CA ASN A 165 -1.59 -5.35 9.24
C ASN A 165 -2.59 -4.20 8.96
N LYS A 166 -3.72 -4.45 8.31
CA LYS A 166 -4.70 -3.45 7.81
C LYS A 166 -5.02 -2.31 8.77
N LYS A 167 -5.13 -2.61 10.06
CA LYS A 167 -5.49 -1.61 11.09
C LYS A 167 -4.45 -0.51 11.30
N TYR A 168 -3.25 -0.69 10.77
CA TYR A 168 -2.16 0.28 10.86
C TYR A 168 -2.00 1.13 9.59
N PHE A 169 -2.72 0.79 8.52
CA PHE A 169 -2.72 1.53 7.27
C PHE A 169 -4.01 2.36 7.21
N GLU A 170 -3.89 3.64 7.48
CA GLU A 170 -4.98 4.63 7.38
C GLU A 170 -5.09 5.11 5.93
N LEU A 171 -5.85 4.37 5.10
CA LEU A 171 -5.93 4.53 3.63
C LEU A 171 -7.27 5.12 3.18
#